data_f8e1a6962d0b35a096feea1648e6a08a
#
_entry.id   f8e1a6962d0b35a096feea1648e6a08a
#
_cell.length_a   1.000
_cell.length_b   1.000
_cell.length_c   1.000
_cell.angle_alpha   90.00
_cell.angle_beta   90.00
_cell.angle_gamma   90.00
#
_symmetry.space_group_name_H-M   'P 1'
#
loop_
_entity.id
_entity.type
_entity.pdbx_description
1 polymer ?
#
loop_
_entity_poly.entity_id
_entity_poly.type
_entity_poly.pdbx_seq_one_letter_code
_entity_poly.pdbx_strand_id
1 'polypeptide(L)'
;VLYILIWYSDEDIENLKEKAGKIDFRPNEPKEKKLDTVMSNSFAFGGNNASIIFSRNAGNVELPKKEKVYITGLGVVAPCGNGVENYVEKFNADVEPESTSVASAVGSADYAACGLKMAFYRKLDKFSQLQAVSGMNAIQNAGLTINDDNAKDIGIAVGTAAGPLATICHFQKDLIEGGNIAGSAFKFPNTVYNAAGGYLSICSGIKGYNVTVTNGAQSGLSSIAYAVEVLRQGKNKIMLATGTDENCDTMTELYGKLGKVAAEVDGA
;
A
#
# COMPACT_ATOMS: atom_id res chain seq x y z
N VAL A 1 19.83 20.49 17.83
CA VAL A 1 19.68 19.49 18.90
C VAL A 1 18.60 18.52 18.44
N LEU A 2 18.96 17.26 18.26
CA LEU A 2 18.00 16.22 17.85
C LEU A 2 17.56 15.48 19.13
N TYR A 3 16.28 15.57 19.45
CA TYR A 3 15.70 14.79 20.54
C TYR A 3 15.10 13.51 19.95
N ILE A 4 15.62 12.34 20.35
CA ILE A 4 15.00 11.05 20.08
C ILE A 4 14.21 10.67 21.33
N LEU A 5 12.88 10.76 21.28
CA LEU A 5 12.00 10.28 22.34
C LEU A 5 11.70 8.79 22.05
N ILE A 6 12.24 7.93 22.88
CA ILE A 6 11.85 6.50 22.90
C ILE A 6 11.19 6.27 24.26
N TRP A 7 9.92 5.87 24.26
CA TRP A 7 9.18 5.53 25.49
C TRP A 7 9.42 4.07 25.86
N TYR A 8 10.04 3.85 27.02
CA TYR A 8 10.16 2.55 27.68
C TYR A 8 9.76 2.70 29.16
N SER A 9 9.24 1.63 29.78
CA SER A 9 9.09 1.59 31.22
C SER A 9 10.48 1.53 31.90
N ASP A 10 10.58 1.97 33.16
CA ASP A 10 11.84 1.93 33.87
C ASP A 10 12.37 0.48 34.01
N GLU A 11 11.47 -0.49 34.14
CA GLU A 11 11.80 -1.93 34.19
C GLU A 11 12.38 -2.44 32.87
N ASP A 12 11.83 -1.98 31.72
CA ASP A 12 12.37 -2.34 30.40
C ASP A 12 13.80 -1.77 30.19
N ILE A 13 14.05 -0.59 30.75
CA ILE A 13 15.36 0.09 30.64
C ILE A 13 16.43 -0.66 31.43
N GLU A 14 16.14 -1.10 32.65
CA GLU A 14 17.08 -1.87 33.45
C GLU A 14 17.41 -3.22 32.79
N ASN A 15 16.41 -3.92 32.27
CA ASN A 15 16.60 -5.17 31.51
C ASN A 15 17.41 -4.96 30.22
N LEU A 16 17.25 -3.83 29.53
CA LEU A 16 18.02 -3.50 28.34
C LEU A 16 19.47 -3.15 28.66
N LYS A 17 19.73 -2.43 29.76
CA LYS A 17 21.08 -2.09 30.21
C LYS A 17 21.90 -3.34 30.53
N GLU A 18 21.29 -4.33 31.18
CA GLU A 18 21.93 -5.59 31.51
C GLU A 18 22.31 -6.39 30.25
N LYS A 19 21.45 -6.41 29.22
CA LYS A 19 21.64 -7.20 28.00
C LYS A 19 22.48 -6.50 26.93
N ALA A 20 22.46 -5.18 26.88
CA ALA A 20 23.05 -4.41 25.78
C ALA A 20 24.50 -3.93 26.04
N GLY A 21 25.08 -4.21 27.17
CA GLY A 21 26.48 -3.98 27.48
C GLY A 21 26.91 -2.51 27.38
N LYS A 22 27.62 -2.15 26.32
CA LYS A 22 28.23 -0.80 26.15
C LYS A 22 27.31 0.24 25.53
N ILE A 23 26.03 -0.04 25.29
CA ILE A 23 25.12 0.91 24.69
C ILE A 23 24.61 1.89 25.76
N ASP A 24 24.80 3.18 25.51
CA ASP A 24 24.34 4.26 26.40
C ASP A 24 22.86 4.59 26.08
N PHE A 25 21.94 3.94 26.79
CA PHE A 25 20.52 4.24 26.71
C PHE A 25 20.20 5.49 27.54
N ARG A 26 19.61 6.51 26.90
CA ARG A 26 19.21 7.76 27.55
C ARG A 26 17.73 8.06 27.30
N PRO A 27 16.82 7.27 27.82
CA PRO A 27 15.41 7.59 27.74
C PRO A 27 15.13 8.80 28.67
N ASN A 28 14.32 9.71 28.20
CA ASN A 28 13.79 10.85 28.97
C ASN A 28 14.80 11.90 29.46
N GLU A 29 16.11 11.69 29.30
CA GLU A 29 17.12 12.69 29.69
C GLU A 29 17.93 13.16 28.48
N PRO A 30 17.85 14.43 28.09
CA PRO A 30 18.68 14.96 27.02
C PRO A 30 20.14 15.07 27.48
N LYS A 31 21.06 14.63 26.62
CA LYS A 31 22.50 14.79 26.84
C LYS A 31 23.08 15.67 25.75
N GLU A 32 23.75 16.74 26.14
CA GLU A 32 24.55 17.50 25.18
C GLU A 32 25.77 16.71 24.73
N LYS A 33 25.85 16.47 23.43
CA LYS A 33 26.99 15.79 22.79
C LYS A 33 27.24 16.38 21.41
N LYS A 34 28.50 16.67 21.10
CA LYS A 34 28.89 17.04 19.74
C LYS A 34 28.84 15.77 18.90
N LEU A 35 27.91 15.74 17.94
CA LEU A 35 27.71 14.64 17.01
C LEU A 35 28.05 15.13 15.59
N ASP A 36 28.91 14.42 14.90
CA ASP A 36 29.27 14.69 13.52
C ASP A 36 28.39 13.92 12.54
N THR A 37 27.98 12.71 12.93
CA THR A 37 27.07 11.85 12.15
C THR A 37 26.08 11.18 13.09
N VAL A 38 24.82 11.16 12.68
CA VAL A 38 23.71 10.53 13.41
C VAL A 38 22.91 9.65 12.45
N MET A 39 22.56 8.46 12.88
CA MET A 39 21.64 7.58 12.15
C MET A 39 20.34 7.45 12.94
N SER A 40 19.22 7.65 12.26
CA SER A 40 17.88 7.39 12.79
C SER A 40 17.28 6.21 12.05
N ASN A 41 16.81 5.21 12.80
CA ASN A 41 16.15 4.03 12.27
C ASN A 41 14.69 4.02 12.70
N SER A 42 13.81 3.67 11.77
CA SER A 42 12.39 3.42 12.02
C SER A 42 12.03 2.05 11.46
N PHE A 43 11.49 1.20 12.31
CA PHE A 43 11.06 -0.15 11.95
C PHE A 43 9.57 -0.28 12.21
N ALA A 44 8.84 -0.81 11.23
CA ALA A 44 7.39 -0.96 11.33
C ALA A 44 6.93 -2.38 10.97
N PHE A 45 5.75 -2.74 11.44
CA PHE A 45 5.08 -3.97 11.03
C PHE A 45 4.89 -3.98 9.50
N GLY A 46 5.07 -5.13 8.89
CA GLY A 46 4.99 -5.29 7.43
C GLY A 46 6.34 -5.09 6.72
N GLY A 47 7.45 -4.94 7.47
CA GLY A 47 8.79 -4.86 6.88
C GLY A 47 9.16 -3.49 6.31
N ASN A 48 8.36 -2.45 6.58
CA ASN A 48 8.67 -1.07 6.21
C ASN A 48 9.73 -0.51 7.16
N ASN A 49 11.00 -0.62 6.77
CA ASN A 49 12.13 -0.13 7.55
C ASN A 49 12.74 1.07 6.83
N ALA A 50 13.02 2.12 7.58
CA ALA A 50 13.69 3.31 7.09
C ALA A 50 14.89 3.66 7.97
N SER A 51 16.00 4.05 7.34
CA SER A 51 17.18 4.56 8.02
C SER A 51 17.61 5.85 7.36
N ILE A 52 17.82 6.89 8.17
CA ILE A 52 18.29 8.19 7.70
C ILE A 52 19.60 8.51 8.43
N ILE A 53 20.60 8.94 7.67
CA ILE A 53 21.87 9.39 8.19
C ILE A 53 21.98 10.91 8.00
N PHE A 54 22.23 11.62 9.08
CA PHE A 54 22.53 13.06 9.07
C PHE A 54 24.01 13.23 9.36
N SER A 55 24.72 13.99 8.54
CA SER A 55 26.13 14.30 8.75
C SER A 55 26.38 15.80 8.62
N ARG A 56 27.31 16.35 9.43
CA ARG A 56 27.79 17.72 9.28
C ARG A 56 28.67 17.89 8.04
N ASN A 57 29.32 16.83 7.64
CA ASN A 57 30.18 16.83 6.47
C ASN A 57 29.36 16.35 5.27
N ALA A 58 29.06 17.28 4.36
CA ALA A 58 28.49 16.92 3.07
C ALA A 58 29.57 16.16 2.29
N GLY A 59 29.37 14.85 2.10
CA GLY A 59 30.13 14.11 1.12
C GLY A 59 29.77 14.60 -0.29
N ASN A 60 30.67 14.50 -1.25
CA ASN A 60 30.33 14.67 -2.64
C ASN A 60 29.42 13.49 -3.04
N VAL A 61 28.12 13.72 -3.00
CA VAL A 61 27.14 12.74 -3.51
C VAL A 61 26.98 13.03 -4.99
N GLU A 62 27.52 12.16 -5.84
CA GLU A 62 27.11 12.15 -7.24
C GLU A 62 25.64 11.68 -7.26
N LEU A 63 24.75 12.60 -7.65
CA LEU A 63 23.36 12.22 -7.88
C LEU A 63 23.31 11.23 -9.04
N PRO A 64 22.65 10.08 -8.89
CA PRO A 64 22.50 9.12 -9.96
C PRO A 64 21.88 9.79 -11.19
N LYS A 65 22.37 9.44 -12.39
CA LYS A 65 21.78 9.91 -13.64
C LYS A 65 20.29 9.59 -13.62
N LYS A 66 19.45 10.58 -13.95
CA LYS A 66 17.99 10.38 -14.07
C LYS A 66 17.74 9.52 -15.31
N GLU A 67 17.70 8.22 -15.13
CA GLU A 67 17.31 7.31 -16.19
C GLU A 67 15.82 7.48 -16.53
N LYS A 68 15.50 7.25 -17.82
CA LYS A 68 14.12 7.29 -18.28
C LYS A 68 13.39 6.06 -17.77
N VAL A 69 12.19 6.26 -17.22
CA VAL A 69 11.27 5.20 -16.81
C VAL A 69 10.10 5.19 -17.77
N TYR A 70 9.68 4.01 -18.20
CA TYR A 70 8.62 3.81 -19.18
C TYR A 70 7.47 3.05 -18.56
N ILE A 71 6.25 3.40 -18.96
CA ILE A 71 5.04 2.61 -18.64
C ILE A 71 4.94 1.53 -19.72
N THR A 72 4.93 0.27 -19.32
CA THR A 72 4.91 -0.89 -20.21
C THR A 72 3.61 -1.68 -20.16
N GLY A 73 2.75 -1.41 -19.19
CA GLY A 73 1.44 -2.05 -19.06
C GLY A 73 0.51 -1.26 -18.17
N LEU A 74 -0.77 -1.43 -18.41
CA LEU A 74 -1.85 -0.78 -17.68
C LEU A 74 -2.87 -1.82 -17.23
N GLY A 75 -3.45 -1.64 -16.05
CA GLY A 75 -4.55 -2.44 -15.51
C GLY A 75 -5.59 -1.53 -14.91
N VAL A 76 -6.83 -1.68 -15.34
CA VAL A 76 -7.94 -0.85 -14.90
C VAL A 76 -9.06 -1.74 -14.35
N VAL A 77 -9.57 -1.37 -13.20
CA VAL A 77 -10.81 -1.88 -12.61
C VAL A 77 -11.63 -0.69 -12.17
N ALA A 78 -12.75 -0.47 -12.81
CA ALA A 78 -13.61 0.67 -12.57
C ALA A 78 -15.10 0.30 -12.71
N PRO A 79 -16.04 1.09 -12.19
CA PRO A 79 -17.47 0.85 -12.35
C PRO A 79 -17.91 0.72 -13.82
N CYS A 80 -17.24 1.42 -14.71
CA CYS A 80 -17.49 1.33 -16.16
C CYS A 80 -16.92 0.06 -16.81
N GLY A 81 -16.20 -0.79 -16.10
CA GLY A 81 -15.70 -2.10 -16.58
C GLY A 81 -14.25 -2.36 -16.26
N ASN A 82 -13.85 -3.61 -16.49
CA ASN A 82 -12.49 -4.10 -16.28
C ASN A 82 -11.71 -4.12 -17.58
N GLY A 83 -10.41 -3.80 -17.49
CA GLY A 83 -9.50 -3.72 -18.62
C GLY A 83 -9.46 -2.35 -19.27
N VAL A 84 -8.30 -2.06 -19.87
CA VAL A 84 -8.00 -0.74 -20.46
C VAL A 84 -8.92 -0.45 -21.65
N GLU A 85 -9.16 -1.42 -22.51
CA GLU A 85 -9.98 -1.28 -23.72
C GLU A 85 -11.43 -0.88 -23.37
N ASN A 86 -12.06 -1.64 -22.49
CA ASN A 86 -13.41 -1.34 -22.00
C ASN A 86 -13.51 0.03 -21.32
N TYR A 87 -12.49 0.39 -20.54
CA TYR A 87 -12.47 1.68 -19.88
C TYR A 87 -12.39 2.82 -20.89
N VAL A 88 -11.47 2.73 -21.86
CA VAL A 88 -11.28 3.77 -22.89
C VAL A 88 -12.49 3.88 -23.80
N GLU A 89 -13.09 2.77 -24.19
CA GLU A 89 -14.30 2.76 -25.01
C GLU A 89 -15.45 3.49 -24.31
N LYS A 90 -15.74 3.15 -23.08
CA LYS A 90 -16.83 3.78 -22.31
C LYS A 90 -16.54 5.23 -21.94
N PHE A 91 -15.30 5.55 -21.64
CA PHE A 91 -14.87 6.92 -21.37
C PHE A 91 -15.04 7.82 -22.59
N ASN A 92 -14.67 7.32 -23.79
CA ASN A 92 -14.82 8.07 -25.04
C ASN A 92 -16.29 8.15 -25.53
N ALA A 93 -17.10 7.18 -25.15
CA ALA A 93 -18.52 7.18 -25.52
C ALA A 93 -19.38 8.11 -24.66
N ASP A 94 -18.80 8.80 -23.67
CA ASP A 94 -19.50 9.67 -22.72
C ASP A 94 -20.69 8.96 -22.04
N VAL A 95 -20.55 7.64 -21.86
CA VAL A 95 -21.55 6.79 -21.21
C VAL A 95 -21.40 6.93 -19.70
N GLU A 96 -22.41 7.49 -19.07
CA GLU A 96 -22.50 7.48 -17.62
C GLU A 96 -22.49 6.02 -17.09
N PRO A 97 -21.75 5.72 -16.02
CA PRO A 97 -21.73 4.36 -15.49
C PRO A 97 -23.15 3.98 -15.01
N GLU A 98 -23.68 2.91 -15.57
CA GLU A 98 -25.03 2.39 -15.25
C GLU A 98 -25.21 1.97 -13.80
N SER A 99 -24.12 1.86 -13.08
CA SER A 99 -24.11 1.48 -11.67
C SER A 99 -22.86 2.05 -11.00
N THR A 100 -23.12 2.76 -9.99
CA THR A 100 -22.21 3.44 -9.09
C THR A 100 -21.67 2.56 -7.97
N SER A 101 -22.19 1.34 -7.89
CA SER A 101 -21.72 0.35 -6.94
C SER A 101 -20.46 -0.33 -7.47
N VAL A 102 -19.31 0.05 -6.92
CA VAL A 102 -18.03 -0.67 -7.11
C VAL A 102 -18.14 -2.16 -6.74
N ALA A 103 -19.21 -2.56 -6.07
CA ALA A 103 -19.52 -3.95 -5.77
C ALA A 103 -19.67 -4.82 -7.02
N SER A 104 -20.05 -4.24 -8.16
CA SER A 104 -20.19 -4.94 -9.43
C SER A 104 -18.93 -4.92 -10.31
N ALA A 105 -17.92 -4.15 -9.96
CA ALA A 105 -16.75 -3.95 -10.82
C ALA A 105 -15.87 -5.19 -10.96
N VAL A 106 -15.93 -6.13 -10.02
CA VAL A 106 -15.10 -7.36 -10.05
C VAL A 106 -15.97 -8.57 -9.79
N GLY A 107 -16.24 -9.35 -10.83
CA GLY A 107 -16.98 -10.60 -10.76
C GLY A 107 -16.07 -11.83 -10.73
N SER A 108 -16.68 -13.00 -10.56
CA SER A 108 -15.95 -14.29 -10.57
C SER A 108 -15.24 -14.58 -11.92
N ALA A 109 -15.78 -14.05 -13.03
CA ALA A 109 -15.18 -14.18 -14.35
C ALA A 109 -13.86 -13.42 -14.47
N ASP A 110 -13.75 -12.26 -13.83
CA ASP A 110 -12.53 -11.43 -13.87
C ASP A 110 -11.34 -12.11 -13.19
N TYR A 111 -11.61 -12.93 -12.16
CA TYR A 111 -10.57 -13.71 -11.50
C TYR A 111 -10.04 -14.82 -12.36
N ALA A 112 -10.94 -15.55 -12.98
CA ALA A 112 -10.57 -16.63 -13.89
C ALA A 112 -9.73 -16.08 -15.04
N ALA A 113 -10.11 -14.92 -15.58
CA ALA A 113 -9.38 -14.22 -16.63
C ALA A 113 -7.95 -13.80 -16.17
N CYS A 114 -7.80 -13.42 -14.90
CA CYS A 114 -6.50 -13.08 -14.31
C CYS A 114 -5.70 -14.29 -13.82
N GLY A 115 -6.19 -15.52 -14.02
CA GLY A 115 -5.53 -16.74 -13.54
C GLY A 115 -5.55 -16.93 -12.01
N LEU A 116 -6.38 -16.17 -11.30
CA LEU A 116 -6.48 -16.24 -9.85
C LEU A 116 -7.37 -17.40 -9.40
N LYS A 117 -6.89 -18.16 -8.41
CA LYS A 117 -7.67 -19.26 -7.84
C LYS A 117 -8.79 -18.75 -6.96
N MET A 118 -10.03 -19.20 -7.21
CA MET A 118 -11.23 -18.80 -6.45
C MET A 118 -11.09 -19.02 -4.93
N ALA A 119 -10.40 -20.07 -4.50
CA ALA A 119 -10.18 -20.38 -3.09
C ALA A 119 -9.28 -19.32 -2.40
N PHE A 120 -8.36 -18.72 -3.12
CA PHE A 120 -7.52 -17.60 -2.63
C PHE A 120 -8.35 -16.32 -2.59
N TYR A 121 -9.04 -16.02 -3.65
CA TYR A 121 -9.87 -14.85 -3.81
C TYR A 121 -10.93 -14.66 -2.71
N ARG A 122 -11.62 -15.71 -2.33
CA ARG A 122 -12.65 -15.68 -1.29
C ARG A 122 -12.14 -15.29 0.09
N LYS A 123 -10.82 -15.30 0.30
CA LYS A 123 -10.17 -14.86 1.54
C LYS A 123 -9.83 -13.37 1.57
N LEU A 124 -9.88 -12.73 0.40
CA LEU A 124 -9.56 -11.32 0.25
C LEU A 124 -10.78 -10.46 0.58
N ASP A 125 -10.55 -9.33 1.21
CA ASP A 125 -11.53 -8.26 1.30
C ASP A 125 -11.70 -7.54 -0.05
N LYS A 126 -12.68 -6.67 -0.16
CA LYS A 126 -13.01 -5.98 -1.42
C LYS A 126 -11.83 -5.14 -1.93
N PHE A 127 -11.18 -4.39 -1.06
CA PHE A 127 -10.01 -3.60 -1.40
C PHE A 127 -8.88 -4.46 -2.00
N SER A 128 -8.55 -5.57 -1.33
CA SER A 128 -7.52 -6.50 -1.82
C SER A 128 -7.92 -7.21 -3.10
N GLN A 129 -9.21 -7.45 -3.32
CA GLN A 129 -9.75 -8.00 -4.54
C GLN A 129 -9.52 -7.07 -5.73
N LEU A 130 -9.89 -5.79 -5.59
CA LEU A 130 -9.68 -4.76 -6.61
C LEU A 130 -8.19 -4.64 -6.96
N GLN A 131 -7.34 -4.59 -5.92
CA GLN A 131 -5.90 -4.52 -6.07
C GLN A 131 -5.33 -5.74 -6.82
N ALA A 132 -5.78 -6.95 -6.50
CA ALA A 132 -5.28 -8.16 -7.12
C ALA A 132 -5.65 -8.20 -8.61
N VAL A 133 -6.90 -7.89 -8.96
CA VAL A 133 -7.35 -7.92 -10.36
C VAL A 133 -6.68 -6.83 -11.19
N SER A 134 -6.64 -5.59 -10.71
CA SER A 134 -6.00 -4.50 -11.44
C SER A 134 -4.50 -4.75 -11.65
N GLY A 135 -3.81 -5.26 -10.64
CA GLY A 135 -2.40 -5.62 -10.73
C GLY A 135 -2.13 -6.75 -11.72
N MET A 136 -2.94 -7.82 -11.69
CA MET A 136 -2.81 -8.93 -12.63
C MET A 136 -3.13 -8.51 -14.07
N ASN A 137 -4.13 -7.65 -14.27
CA ASN A 137 -4.43 -7.06 -15.58
C ASN A 137 -3.23 -6.26 -16.13
N ALA A 138 -2.58 -5.46 -15.29
CA ALA A 138 -1.38 -4.71 -15.69
C ALA A 138 -0.22 -5.63 -16.10
N ILE A 139 0.00 -6.72 -15.34
CA ILE A 139 1.02 -7.73 -15.64
C ILE A 139 0.74 -8.40 -16.99
N GLN A 140 -0.52 -8.79 -17.25
CA GLN A 140 -0.94 -9.39 -18.51
C GLN A 140 -0.81 -8.41 -19.68
N ASN A 141 -1.26 -7.17 -19.51
CA ASN A 141 -1.17 -6.13 -20.53
C ASN A 141 0.28 -5.80 -20.89
N ALA A 142 1.20 -5.86 -19.92
CA ALA A 142 2.63 -5.71 -20.14
C ALA A 142 3.28 -6.90 -20.85
N GLY A 143 2.58 -8.02 -21.01
CA GLY A 143 3.17 -9.28 -21.48
C GLY A 143 4.24 -9.83 -20.55
N LEU A 144 4.18 -9.48 -19.25
CA LEU A 144 5.20 -9.83 -18.27
C LEU A 144 4.98 -11.23 -17.72
N THR A 145 5.94 -12.12 -17.94
CA THR A 145 5.97 -13.44 -17.31
C THR A 145 6.86 -13.37 -16.07
N ILE A 146 6.29 -13.74 -14.91
CA ILE A 146 7.00 -13.75 -13.63
C ILE A 146 7.43 -15.18 -13.32
N ASN A 147 8.72 -15.35 -12.97
CA ASN A 147 9.33 -16.65 -12.65
C ASN A 147 10.39 -16.44 -11.54
N ASP A 148 11.02 -17.52 -11.11
CA ASP A 148 12.00 -17.44 -10.01
C ASP A 148 13.24 -16.61 -10.32
N ASP A 149 13.60 -16.45 -11.61
CA ASP A 149 14.79 -15.68 -12.03
C ASP A 149 14.55 -14.18 -11.93
N ASN A 150 13.32 -13.70 -12.18
CA ASN A 150 12.99 -12.27 -12.21
C ASN A 150 12.10 -11.80 -11.04
N ALA A 151 11.52 -12.69 -10.27
CA ALA A 151 10.55 -12.34 -9.22
C ALA A 151 11.09 -11.33 -8.20
N LYS A 152 12.38 -11.37 -7.88
CA LYS A 152 13.05 -10.46 -6.94
C LYS A 152 13.35 -9.08 -7.55
N ASP A 153 13.42 -9.00 -8.87
CA ASP A 153 13.66 -7.77 -9.62
C ASP A 153 12.39 -6.95 -9.85
N ILE A 154 11.23 -7.51 -9.50
CA ILE A 154 9.92 -6.87 -9.68
C ILE A 154 9.38 -6.48 -8.31
N GLY A 155 8.99 -5.22 -8.16
CA GLY A 155 8.42 -4.68 -6.92
C GLY A 155 7.00 -4.15 -7.10
N ILE A 156 6.35 -3.82 -5.99
CA ILE A 156 4.98 -3.30 -5.91
C ILE A 156 4.98 -2.02 -5.07
N ALA A 157 4.32 -0.99 -5.56
CA ALA A 157 3.99 0.21 -4.81
C ALA A 157 2.46 0.43 -4.87
N VAL A 158 1.79 0.27 -3.75
CA VAL A 158 0.34 0.47 -3.62
C VAL A 158 0.07 1.87 -3.08
N GLY A 159 -0.76 2.64 -3.78
CA GLY A 159 -1.29 3.91 -3.30
C GLY A 159 -2.76 3.74 -2.89
N THR A 160 -3.12 4.18 -1.69
CA THR A 160 -4.50 4.17 -1.23
C THR A 160 -4.77 5.33 -0.28
N ALA A 161 -5.94 5.92 -0.36
CA ALA A 161 -6.36 6.98 0.56
C ALA A 161 -6.98 6.41 1.84
N ALA A 162 -7.87 5.43 1.68
CA ALA A 162 -8.69 4.89 2.75
C ALA A 162 -8.35 3.43 3.11
N GLY A 163 -7.66 2.72 2.22
CA GLY A 163 -7.34 1.30 2.42
C GLY A 163 -8.60 0.42 2.54
N PRO A 164 -8.57 -0.63 3.35
CA PRO A 164 -9.67 -1.56 3.55
C PRO A 164 -10.70 -1.02 4.56
N LEU A 165 -11.22 0.20 4.32
CA LEU A 165 -12.06 0.92 5.29
C LEU A 165 -13.31 0.13 5.71
N ALA A 166 -14.00 -0.52 4.76
CA ALA A 166 -15.18 -1.34 5.08
C ALA A 166 -14.82 -2.47 6.05
N THR A 167 -13.71 -3.16 5.80
CA THR A 167 -13.23 -4.26 6.66
C THR A 167 -12.83 -3.75 8.04
N ILE A 168 -12.16 -2.60 8.10
CA ILE A 168 -11.78 -1.94 9.37
C ILE A 168 -13.03 -1.60 10.18
N CYS A 169 -14.02 -0.94 9.56
CA CYS A 169 -15.26 -0.56 10.24
C CYS A 169 -16.03 -1.77 10.77
N HIS A 170 -16.18 -2.81 9.95
CA HIS A 170 -16.83 -4.04 10.37
C HIS A 170 -16.09 -4.73 11.52
N PHE A 171 -14.76 -4.82 11.45
CA PHE A 171 -13.95 -5.44 12.50
C PHE A 171 -14.05 -4.66 13.81
N GLN A 172 -14.00 -3.32 13.75
CA GLN A 172 -14.15 -2.45 14.90
C GLN A 172 -15.55 -2.56 15.53
N LYS A 173 -16.60 -2.62 14.70
CA LYS A 173 -17.97 -2.82 15.16
C LYS A 173 -18.11 -4.15 15.90
N ASP A 174 -17.58 -5.25 15.32
CA ASP A 174 -17.58 -6.56 15.98
C ASP A 174 -16.93 -6.49 17.38
N LEU A 175 -15.81 -5.76 17.53
CA LEU A 175 -15.12 -5.59 18.82
C LEU A 175 -15.93 -4.74 19.82
N ILE A 176 -16.57 -3.67 19.36
CA ILE A 176 -17.36 -2.77 20.23
C ILE A 176 -18.61 -3.47 20.76
N GLU A 177 -19.31 -4.20 19.88
CA GLU A 177 -20.57 -4.87 20.23
C GLU A 177 -20.37 -6.19 20.96
N GLY A 178 -19.35 -6.96 20.62
CA GLY A 178 -19.12 -8.31 21.12
C GLY A 178 -17.92 -8.46 22.07
N GLY A 179 -17.17 -7.37 22.32
CA GLY A 179 -15.95 -7.39 23.13
C GLY A 179 -14.79 -8.10 22.45
N ASN A 180 -13.69 -8.29 23.18
CA ASN A 180 -12.44 -8.81 22.63
C ASN A 180 -12.55 -10.21 21.99
N ILE A 181 -13.55 -11.00 22.38
CA ILE A 181 -13.77 -12.36 21.87
C ILE A 181 -14.40 -12.34 20.46
N ALA A 182 -15.08 -11.26 20.09
CA ALA A 182 -15.73 -11.13 18.80
C ALA A 182 -14.75 -10.78 17.65
N GLY A 183 -13.52 -10.41 17.97
CA GLY A 183 -12.48 -10.13 16.99
C GLY A 183 -12.10 -11.37 16.20
N SER A 184 -12.46 -11.40 14.91
CA SER A 184 -12.13 -12.52 14.03
C SER A 184 -10.66 -12.50 13.61
N ALA A 185 -9.89 -13.53 14.01
CA ALA A 185 -8.52 -13.71 13.57
C ALA A 185 -8.39 -13.84 12.02
N PHE A 186 -9.45 -14.25 11.33
CA PHE A 186 -9.48 -14.33 9.87
C PHE A 186 -9.70 -12.97 9.20
N LYS A 187 -10.41 -12.03 9.86
CA LYS A 187 -10.62 -10.68 9.35
C LYS A 187 -9.44 -9.76 9.64
N PHE A 188 -8.77 -9.95 10.77
CA PHE A 188 -7.68 -9.08 11.23
C PHE A 188 -6.58 -8.83 10.17
N PRO A 189 -6.06 -9.85 9.44
CA PRO A 189 -5.02 -9.60 8.42
C PRO A 189 -5.47 -8.65 7.31
N ASN A 190 -6.77 -8.53 7.07
CA ASN A 190 -7.33 -7.64 6.04
C ASN A 190 -7.62 -6.23 6.57
N THR A 191 -7.33 -5.92 7.84
CA THR A 191 -7.56 -4.57 8.40
C THR A 191 -6.37 -3.63 8.21
N VAL A 192 -5.24 -4.11 7.69
CA VAL A 192 -4.03 -3.31 7.50
C VAL A 192 -3.86 -2.90 6.04
N TYR A 193 -3.42 -1.66 5.81
CA TYR A 193 -3.32 -1.07 4.47
C TYR A 193 -2.39 -1.84 3.53
N ASN A 194 -1.35 -2.47 4.06
CA ASN A 194 -0.37 -3.20 3.26
C ASN A 194 -0.80 -4.63 2.91
N ALA A 195 -1.92 -5.11 3.41
CA ALA A 195 -2.42 -6.46 3.09
C ALA A 195 -2.62 -6.65 1.59
N ALA A 196 -3.22 -5.68 0.91
CA ALA A 196 -3.51 -5.75 -0.52
C ALA A 196 -2.24 -5.91 -1.37
N GLY A 197 -1.16 -5.17 -1.06
CA GLY A 197 0.14 -5.33 -1.70
C GLY A 197 0.76 -6.70 -1.43
N GLY A 198 0.61 -7.22 -0.21
CA GLY A 198 1.02 -8.57 0.17
C GLY A 198 0.27 -9.65 -0.61
N TYR A 199 -1.05 -9.54 -0.73
CA TYR A 199 -1.85 -10.48 -1.51
C TYR A 199 -1.54 -10.44 -3.00
N LEU A 200 -1.33 -9.25 -3.58
CA LEU A 200 -0.89 -9.13 -4.97
C LEU A 200 0.49 -9.80 -5.16
N SER A 201 1.43 -9.62 -4.23
CA SER A 201 2.72 -10.33 -4.24
C SER A 201 2.54 -11.85 -4.24
N ILE A 202 1.66 -12.38 -3.38
CA ILE A 202 1.40 -13.83 -3.29
C ILE A 202 0.79 -14.36 -4.59
N CYS A 203 -0.21 -13.70 -5.16
CA CYS A 203 -0.89 -14.21 -6.34
C CYS A 203 -0.07 -14.05 -7.63
N SER A 204 0.75 -13.00 -7.73
CA SER A 204 1.60 -12.77 -8.90
C SER A 204 2.96 -13.47 -8.84
N GLY A 205 3.40 -13.86 -7.65
CA GLY A 205 4.74 -14.42 -7.43
C GLY A 205 5.86 -13.37 -7.32
N ILE A 206 5.52 -12.07 -7.26
CA ILE A 206 6.49 -10.97 -7.08
C ILE A 206 7.15 -11.09 -5.70
N LYS A 207 8.48 -10.96 -5.65
CA LYS A 207 9.28 -11.11 -4.43
C LYS A 207 10.20 -9.92 -4.15
N GLY A 208 10.13 -8.84 -4.95
CA GLY A 208 10.92 -7.64 -4.78
C GLY A 208 10.31 -6.65 -3.78
N TYR A 209 10.66 -5.38 -3.95
CA TYR A 209 10.22 -4.30 -3.08
C TYR A 209 8.69 -4.22 -3.01
N ASN A 210 8.14 -4.06 -1.80
CA ASN A 210 6.70 -3.94 -1.59
C ASN A 210 6.43 -2.84 -0.58
N VAL A 211 5.69 -1.81 -1.00
CA VAL A 211 5.37 -0.65 -0.17
C VAL A 211 3.93 -0.22 -0.39
N THR A 212 3.30 0.27 0.67
CA THR A 212 2.00 0.95 0.60
C THR A 212 2.17 2.39 1.02
N VAL A 213 1.69 3.30 0.18
CA VAL A 213 1.77 4.75 0.35
C VAL A 213 0.37 5.30 0.59
N THR A 214 0.21 6.05 1.68
CA THR A 214 -1.04 6.73 2.01
C THR A 214 -0.81 8.23 2.05
N ASN A 215 -1.37 8.95 1.07
CA ASN A 215 -1.24 10.40 0.91
C ASN A 215 -2.57 11.02 0.47
N GLY A 216 -3.68 10.59 1.08
CA GLY A 216 -5.03 11.02 0.73
C GLY A 216 -5.34 10.79 -0.76
N ALA A 217 -6.05 11.71 -1.38
CA ALA A 217 -6.45 11.61 -2.79
C ALA A 217 -5.28 11.53 -3.79
N GLN A 218 -4.05 11.83 -3.36
CA GLN A 218 -2.86 11.77 -4.20
C GLN A 218 -2.09 10.46 -4.09
N SER A 219 -2.60 9.47 -3.33
CA SER A 219 -1.89 8.23 -3.04
C SER A 219 -1.47 7.47 -4.29
N GLY A 220 -2.34 7.38 -5.31
CA GLY A 220 -2.02 6.74 -6.57
C GLY A 220 -0.85 7.41 -7.31
N LEU A 221 -0.84 8.74 -7.40
CA LEU A 221 0.29 9.47 -7.99
C LEU A 221 1.56 9.33 -7.15
N SER A 222 1.42 9.30 -5.82
CA SER A 222 2.54 9.09 -4.90
C SER A 222 3.16 7.70 -5.07
N SER A 223 2.36 6.66 -5.32
CA SER A 223 2.87 5.32 -5.60
C SER A 223 3.68 5.26 -6.89
N ILE A 224 3.25 5.97 -7.94
CA ILE A 224 3.99 6.09 -9.20
C ILE A 224 5.32 6.81 -8.96
N ALA A 225 5.31 7.94 -8.25
CA ALA A 225 6.53 8.68 -7.92
C ALA A 225 7.51 7.81 -7.12
N TYR A 226 7.00 7.04 -6.17
CA TYR A 226 7.79 6.12 -5.37
C TYR A 226 8.39 4.98 -6.20
N ALA A 227 7.61 4.40 -7.11
CA ALA A 227 8.07 3.37 -8.03
C ALA A 227 9.20 3.88 -8.93
N VAL A 228 9.06 5.11 -9.47
CA VAL A 228 10.11 5.75 -10.27
C VAL A 228 11.40 5.93 -9.48
N GLU A 229 11.30 6.31 -8.21
CA GLU A 229 12.48 6.49 -7.36
C GLU A 229 13.17 5.15 -7.05
N VAL A 230 12.40 4.09 -6.74
CA VAL A 230 12.92 2.73 -6.52
C VAL A 230 13.68 2.21 -7.76
N LEU A 231 13.12 2.43 -8.96
CA LEU A 231 13.75 2.07 -10.23
C LEU A 231 15.06 2.84 -10.46
N ARG A 232 15.06 4.15 -10.22
CA ARG A 232 16.25 5.00 -10.36
C ARG A 232 17.36 4.66 -9.39
N GLN A 233 17.01 4.15 -8.21
CA GLN A 233 17.96 3.64 -7.23
C GLN A 233 18.50 2.23 -7.58
N GLY A 234 18.00 1.61 -8.64
CA GLY A 234 18.40 0.27 -9.05
C GLY A 234 17.98 -0.85 -8.10
N LYS A 235 17.03 -0.58 -7.19
CA LYS A 235 16.55 -1.58 -6.23
C LYS A 235 15.71 -2.67 -6.89
N ASN A 236 14.96 -2.29 -7.91
CA ASN A 236 14.20 -3.19 -8.77
C ASN A 236 14.36 -2.78 -10.23
N LYS A 237 14.11 -3.70 -11.16
CA LYS A 237 14.12 -3.45 -12.61
C LYS A 237 12.73 -3.10 -13.14
N ILE A 238 11.69 -3.60 -12.47
CA ILE A 238 10.29 -3.39 -12.82
C ILE A 238 9.54 -3.04 -11.55
N MET A 239 8.60 -2.10 -11.64
CA MET A 239 7.72 -1.74 -10.53
C MET A 239 6.27 -1.72 -10.99
N LEU A 240 5.42 -2.40 -10.24
CA LEU A 240 3.97 -2.28 -10.33
C LEU A 240 3.53 -1.12 -9.43
N ALA A 241 3.11 0.00 -10.00
CA ALA A 241 2.55 1.12 -9.25
C ALA A 241 1.03 1.11 -9.38
N THR A 242 0.31 1.15 -8.28
CA THR A 242 -1.15 1.04 -8.27
C THR A 242 -1.78 2.16 -7.46
N GLY A 243 -2.99 2.55 -7.84
CA GLY A 243 -3.86 3.41 -7.04
C GLY A 243 -5.19 2.69 -6.87
N THR A 244 -5.54 2.32 -5.64
CA THR A 244 -6.74 1.52 -5.36
C THR A 244 -7.44 2.05 -4.13
N ASP A 245 -8.72 2.33 -4.25
CA ASP A 245 -9.62 2.56 -3.13
C ASP A 245 -10.94 1.84 -3.39
N GLU A 246 -11.58 1.40 -2.32
CA GLU A 246 -12.93 0.82 -2.40
C GLU A 246 -13.97 1.87 -2.03
N ASN A 247 -15.10 1.89 -2.75
CA ASN A 247 -16.27 2.60 -2.28
C ASN A 247 -17.01 1.74 -1.24
N CYS A 248 -17.41 2.34 -0.13
CA CYS A 248 -18.19 1.72 0.93
C CYS A 248 -19.13 2.73 1.58
N ASP A 249 -20.14 2.25 2.28
CA ASP A 249 -21.18 3.10 2.91
C ASP A 249 -20.56 4.20 3.79
N THR A 250 -19.50 3.87 4.54
CA THR A 250 -18.80 4.83 5.41
C THR A 250 -18.15 5.96 4.60
N MET A 251 -17.55 5.66 3.44
CA MET A 251 -16.98 6.67 2.55
C MET A 251 -18.06 7.53 1.92
N THR A 252 -19.13 6.91 1.44
CA THR A 252 -20.27 7.62 0.84
C THR A 252 -20.91 8.58 1.85
N GLU A 253 -21.12 8.13 3.08
CA GLU A 253 -21.64 8.96 4.16
C GLU A 253 -20.69 10.13 4.50
N LEU A 254 -19.39 9.86 4.60
CA LEU A 254 -18.39 10.88 4.89
C LEU A 254 -18.34 11.96 3.82
N TYR A 255 -18.25 11.56 2.56
CA TYR A 255 -18.22 12.51 1.43
C TYR A 255 -19.54 13.28 1.29
N GLY A 256 -20.67 12.62 1.56
CA GLY A 256 -21.97 13.28 1.61
C GLY A 256 -22.03 14.39 2.66
N LYS A 257 -21.53 14.11 3.88
CA LYS A 257 -21.43 15.12 4.96
C LYS A 257 -20.49 16.27 4.63
N LEU A 258 -19.46 16.02 3.83
CA LEU A 258 -18.53 17.04 3.37
C LEU A 258 -19.04 17.84 2.15
N GLY A 259 -20.25 17.54 1.64
CA GLY A 259 -20.81 18.15 0.44
C GLY A 259 -19.98 17.87 -0.83
N LYS A 260 -19.24 16.75 -0.84
CA LYS A 260 -18.36 16.36 -1.94
C LYS A 260 -18.92 15.22 -2.80
N VAL A 261 -20.11 14.75 -2.48
CA VAL A 261 -20.88 13.86 -3.34
C VAL A 261 -21.87 14.73 -4.08
N ALA A 262 -21.88 14.68 -5.40
CA ALA A 262 -22.91 15.34 -6.17
C ALA A 262 -24.27 14.75 -5.77
N ALA A 263 -25.24 15.60 -5.44
CA ALA A 263 -26.55 15.20 -4.94
C ALA A 263 -27.39 14.36 -5.94
N GLU A 264 -26.91 14.20 -7.16
CA GLU A 264 -27.56 13.50 -8.26
C GLU A 264 -26.70 12.39 -8.86
N VAL A 265 -25.51 12.13 -8.34
CA VAL A 265 -24.75 10.96 -8.73
C VAL A 265 -25.18 9.85 -7.79
N ASP A 266 -26.26 9.19 -8.14
CA ASP A 266 -26.52 7.84 -7.71
C ASP A 266 -25.33 7.01 -8.13
N GLY A 267 -24.20 7.34 -7.50
CA GLY A 267 -23.01 6.60 -7.50
C GLY A 267 -21.82 7.20 -8.21
N ALA A 268 -21.03 7.85 -7.53
CA ALA A 268 -19.61 7.97 -7.86
C ALA A 268 -18.79 7.14 -6.88
#